data_6e3aa3a2657a9ee222b5c8b2374ae3fd
#
_entry.id   6e3aa3a2657a9ee222b5c8b2374ae3fd
#
_cell.length_a   1.000
_cell.length_b   1.000
_cell.length_c   1.000
_cell.angle_alpha   90.00
_cell.angle_beta   90.00
_cell.angle_gamma   90.00
#
_symmetry.space_group_name_H-M   'P 1'
#
loop_
_entity.id
_entity.type
_entity.pdbx_description
1 polymer ?
#
loop_
_entity_poly.entity_id
_entity_poly.type
_entity_poly.pdbx_seq_one_letter_code
_entity_poly.pdbx_strand_id
1 'polypeptide(L)'
;MTNLKENSNNNDDYKPYNEFDLKFLLDCILRRSKLSLIVASSTVFLSFCYAFLSKPVYQGGFQIVLNQKNKNSVTGAALFNAVSDPTIRGLIGSAFNNSSNINTEVEILKSKSVLTPIFEFVKEQKELEGNNMKNYKFSEWVSNVNIELKPRTSVLNVSYKDSSIDLVLPVVRKISNAYKS
;
A
#
# COMPACT_ATOMS: atom_id res chain seq x y z
N MET A 1 35.15 61.46 -50.19
CA MET A 1 35.84 60.20 -49.75
C MET A 1 35.65 60.05 -48.26
N THR A 2 34.61 59.39 -47.85
CA THR A 2 34.21 59.31 -46.43
C THR A 2 34.19 57.90 -46.03
N ASN A 3 35.11 57.51 -45.15
CA ASN A 3 35.17 56.16 -44.60
C ASN A 3 34.13 55.98 -43.50
N LEU A 4 33.16 55.14 -43.75
CA LEU A 4 32.25 54.62 -42.75
C LEU A 4 32.93 53.43 -42.03
N LYS A 5 33.22 53.62 -40.78
CA LYS A 5 33.71 52.58 -39.85
C LYS A 5 32.49 51.99 -39.17
N GLU A 6 32.06 50.84 -39.64
CA GLU A 6 31.01 50.02 -39.03
C GLU A 6 31.62 49.37 -37.81
N ASN A 7 31.11 49.75 -36.63
CA ASN A 7 31.46 49.12 -35.37
C ASN A 7 30.31 48.24 -34.91
N SER A 8 30.35 47.00 -35.30
CA SER A 8 29.42 45.94 -34.88
C SER A 8 30.15 45.07 -33.86
N ASN A 9 29.88 45.26 -32.61
CA ASN A 9 30.16 44.24 -31.58
C ASN A 9 29.26 44.49 -30.36
N ASN A 10 27.99 44.15 -30.50
CA ASN A 10 27.14 43.83 -29.34
C ASN A 10 26.97 42.33 -29.28
N ASN A 11 27.95 41.66 -28.69
CA ASN A 11 27.72 40.32 -28.16
C ASN A 11 27.10 40.52 -26.78
N ASP A 12 25.77 40.66 -26.75
CA ASP A 12 25.00 40.47 -25.55
C ASP A 12 25.10 39.00 -25.20
N ASP A 13 25.99 38.68 -24.29
CA ASP A 13 26.09 37.41 -23.59
C ASP A 13 24.76 37.14 -22.83
N TYR A 14 23.79 36.53 -23.51
CA TYR A 14 22.64 35.95 -22.89
C TYR A 14 23.12 34.78 -22.03
N LYS A 15 23.46 35.05 -20.75
CA LYS A 15 23.59 34.03 -19.75
C LYS A 15 22.20 33.41 -19.50
N PRO A 16 22.02 32.13 -19.72
CA PRO A 16 20.76 31.47 -19.36
C PRO A 16 20.57 31.55 -17.84
N TYR A 17 19.47 32.15 -17.40
CA TYR A 17 19.07 32.34 -15.98
C TYR A 17 18.71 31.05 -15.25
N ASN A 18 19.23 29.90 -15.64
CA ASN A 18 18.85 28.59 -15.11
C ASN A 18 19.98 27.83 -14.37
N GLU A 19 21.06 28.50 -14.03
CA GLU A 19 21.98 27.89 -13.08
C GLU A 19 21.59 28.39 -11.68
N PHE A 20 20.94 27.53 -10.89
CA PHE A 20 20.85 27.70 -9.44
C PHE A 20 22.28 27.83 -8.92
N ASP A 21 22.72 29.05 -8.72
CA ASP A 21 24.04 29.32 -8.22
C ASP A 21 24.11 28.90 -6.75
N LEU A 22 24.48 27.63 -6.53
CA LEU A 22 24.67 27.02 -5.22
C LEU A 22 25.66 27.88 -4.38
N LYS A 23 26.59 28.55 -5.03
CA LYS A 23 27.52 29.48 -4.37
C LYS A 23 26.77 30.69 -3.82
N PHE A 24 25.85 31.28 -4.57
CA PHE A 24 25.06 32.41 -4.08
C PHE A 24 24.16 32.02 -2.89
N LEU A 25 23.57 30.84 -2.91
CA LEU A 25 22.80 30.33 -1.77
C LEU A 25 23.68 30.08 -0.54
N LEU A 26 24.86 29.51 -0.75
CA LEU A 26 25.85 29.32 0.33
C LEU A 26 26.32 30.64 0.93
N ASP A 27 26.64 31.65 0.11
CA ASP A 27 27.05 32.97 0.57
C ASP A 27 25.92 33.71 1.32
N CYS A 28 24.68 33.58 0.88
CA CYS A 28 23.50 34.08 1.60
C CYS A 28 23.33 33.42 2.99
N ILE A 29 23.52 32.11 3.09
CA ILE A 29 23.43 31.36 4.34
C ILE A 29 24.57 31.73 5.29
N LEU A 30 25.80 31.84 4.79
CA LEU A 30 26.97 32.19 5.56
C LEU A 30 26.92 33.64 6.04
N ARG A 31 26.42 34.58 5.25
CA ARG A 31 26.30 36.00 5.60
C ARG A 31 25.31 36.24 6.75
N ARG A 32 24.30 35.36 6.91
CA ARG A 32 23.33 35.40 8.01
C ARG A 32 23.36 34.14 8.86
N SER A 33 24.55 33.66 9.17
CA SER A 33 24.79 32.41 9.87
C SER A 33 23.98 32.22 11.17
N LYS A 34 23.79 33.30 11.95
CA LYS A 34 23.00 33.26 13.19
C LYS A 34 21.53 32.94 12.93
N LEU A 35 20.92 33.56 11.93
CA LEU A 35 19.52 33.27 11.54
C LEU A 35 19.36 31.85 10.96
N SER A 36 20.29 31.46 10.09
CA SER A 36 20.33 30.13 9.50
C SER A 36 20.45 29.03 10.58
N LEU A 37 21.29 29.25 11.58
CA LEU A 37 21.49 28.32 12.68
C LEU A 37 20.24 28.20 13.58
N ILE A 38 19.54 29.30 13.85
CA ILE A 38 18.30 29.30 14.62
C ILE A 38 17.21 28.50 13.87
N VAL A 39 17.05 28.75 12.56
CA VAL A 39 16.06 28.02 11.75
C VAL A 39 16.40 26.53 11.69
N ALA A 40 17.68 26.20 11.44
CA ALA A 40 18.13 24.81 11.41
C ALA A 40 17.90 24.09 12.75
N SER A 41 18.25 24.74 13.86
CA SER A 41 18.03 24.18 15.20
C SER A 41 16.56 24.00 15.51
N SER A 42 15.69 24.94 15.12
CA SER A 42 14.25 24.86 15.30
C SER A 42 13.63 23.69 14.49
N THR A 43 14.03 23.50 13.25
CA THR A 43 13.54 22.40 12.42
C THR A 43 13.99 21.03 12.94
N VAL A 44 15.24 20.92 13.41
CA VAL A 44 15.73 19.68 14.04
C VAL A 44 14.96 19.39 15.32
N PHE A 45 14.70 20.38 16.15
CA PHE A 45 13.95 20.22 17.39
C PHE A 45 12.51 19.79 17.12
N LEU A 46 11.81 20.43 16.16
CA LEU A 46 10.45 20.05 15.77
C LEU A 46 10.39 18.62 15.20
N SER A 47 11.37 18.24 14.38
CA SER A 47 11.48 16.88 13.84
C SER A 47 11.67 15.84 14.93
N PHE A 48 12.50 16.15 15.93
CA PHE A 48 12.74 15.28 17.08
C PHE A 48 11.47 15.11 17.93
N CYS A 49 10.78 16.21 18.24
CA CYS A 49 9.48 16.16 18.94
C CYS A 49 8.46 15.31 18.17
N TYR A 50 8.36 15.49 16.86
CA TYR A 50 7.45 14.71 16.02
C TYR A 50 7.80 13.21 16.06
N ALA A 51 9.08 12.85 15.97
CA ALA A 51 9.51 11.46 16.01
C ALA A 51 9.18 10.78 17.36
N PHE A 52 9.29 11.51 18.47
CA PHE A 52 8.93 11.00 19.80
C PHE A 52 7.42 10.84 20.02
N LEU A 53 6.62 11.72 19.41
CA LEU A 53 5.16 11.65 19.54
C LEU A 53 4.54 10.62 18.59
N SER A 54 5.25 10.18 17.56
CA SER A 54 4.77 9.17 16.60
C SER A 54 4.66 7.81 17.27
N LYS A 55 3.45 7.26 17.31
CA LYS A 55 3.24 5.88 17.83
C LYS A 55 3.85 4.87 16.87
N PRO A 56 4.62 3.90 17.37
CA PRO A 56 5.13 2.83 16.53
C PRO A 56 3.98 2.01 15.96
N VAL A 57 4.10 1.59 14.71
CA VAL A 57 3.14 0.70 14.04
C VAL A 57 3.88 -0.57 13.66
N TYR A 58 3.40 -1.69 14.17
CA TYR A 58 3.93 -3.02 13.88
C TYR A 58 3.09 -3.68 12.79
N GLN A 59 3.74 -4.39 11.89
CA GLN A 59 3.08 -5.14 10.83
C GLN A 59 3.53 -6.59 10.86
N GLY A 60 2.56 -7.49 10.89
CA GLY A 60 2.77 -8.92 10.67
C GLY A 60 2.00 -9.38 9.44
N GLY A 61 2.45 -10.47 8.84
CA GLY A 61 1.76 -11.01 7.67
C GLY A 61 2.23 -12.42 7.34
N PHE A 62 1.47 -13.07 6.45
CA PHE A 62 1.78 -14.37 5.90
C PHE A 62 1.32 -14.45 4.45
N GLN A 63 1.86 -15.42 3.74
CA GLN A 63 1.48 -15.70 2.37
C GLN A 63 0.89 -17.10 2.26
N ILE A 64 -0.18 -17.23 1.51
CA ILE A 64 -0.81 -18.50 1.19
C ILE A 64 -0.72 -18.72 -0.32
N VAL A 65 -0.29 -19.89 -0.71
CA VAL A 65 -0.41 -20.35 -2.09
C VAL A 65 -1.76 -21.03 -2.25
N LEU A 66 -2.64 -20.41 -3.00
CA LEU A 66 -3.93 -20.99 -3.35
C LEU A 66 -3.69 -22.11 -4.35
N ASN A 67 -3.79 -23.35 -3.89
CA ASN A 67 -3.69 -24.49 -4.77
C ASN A 67 -5.02 -24.63 -5.51
N GLN A 68 -5.04 -24.30 -6.80
CA GLN A 68 -6.12 -24.67 -7.68
C GLN A 68 -6.16 -26.20 -7.77
N LYS A 69 -6.80 -26.83 -6.81
CA LYS A 69 -7.27 -28.18 -7.01
C LYS A 69 -8.26 -28.07 -8.16
N ASN A 70 -7.81 -28.41 -9.38
CA ASN A 70 -8.69 -28.67 -10.49
C ASN A 70 -9.70 -29.72 -10.02
N LYS A 71 -10.80 -29.26 -9.43
CA LYS A 71 -12.03 -30.01 -9.48
C LYS A 71 -12.40 -29.92 -10.96
N ASN A 72 -11.76 -30.76 -11.77
CA ASN A 72 -12.33 -31.19 -13.02
C ASN A 72 -13.68 -31.75 -12.63
N SER A 73 -14.68 -30.88 -12.51
CA SER A 73 -16.03 -31.30 -12.49
C SER A 73 -16.19 -31.94 -13.87
N VAL A 74 -16.18 -33.26 -13.89
CA VAL A 74 -16.46 -34.09 -15.04
C VAL A 74 -17.71 -33.58 -15.79
N THR A 75 -18.62 -32.96 -15.06
CA THR A 75 -19.81 -32.27 -15.55
C THR A 75 -19.48 -31.07 -16.47
N GLY A 76 -18.49 -30.25 -16.15
CA GLY A 76 -18.11 -29.10 -16.99
C GLY A 76 -17.43 -29.50 -18.29
N ALA A 77 -16.55 -30.49 -18.25
CA ALA A 77 -15.90 -31.04 -19.44
C ALA A 77 -16.90 -31.80 -20.36
N ALA A 78 -17.86 -32.50 -19.77
CA ALA A 78 -18.93 -33.18 -20.52
C ALA A 78 -19.85 -32.16 -21.20
N LEU A 79 -20.24 -31.09 -20.52
CA LEU A 79 -21.04 -30.01 -21.10
C LEU A 79 -20.25 -29.26 -22.19
N PHE A 80 -18.97 -28.99 -21.98
CA PHE A 80 -18.14 -28.35 -22.98
C PHE A 80 -17.98 -29.14 -24.26
N ASN A 81 -17.94 -30.50 -24.17
CA ASN A 81 -17.86 -31.40 -25.32
C ASN A 81 -19.21 -31.62 -25.97
N ALA A 82 -20.34 -31.48 -25.25
CA ALA A 82 -21.68 -31.64 -25.78
C ALA A 82 -22.19 -30.43 -26.59
N VAL A 83 -21.56 -29.27 -26.42
CA VAL A 83 -21.93 -28.03 -27.13
C VAL A 83 -21.17 -27.93 -28.43
N SER A 84 -21.89 -28.11 -29.55
CA SER A 84 -21.32 -28.01 -30.91
C SER A 84 -21.15 -26.56 -31.39
N ASP A 85 -21.77 -25.58 -30.71
CA ASP A 85 -21.77 -24.18 -31.12
C ASP A 85 -20.52 -23.44 -30.56
N PRO A 86 -19.66 -22.90 -31.45
CA PRO A 86 -18.43 -22.22 -31.06
C PRO A 86 -18.67 -20.96 -30.21
N THR A 87 -19.83 -20.31 -30.36
CA THR A 87 -20.20 -19.11 -29.61
C THR A 87 -20.48 -19.43 -28.15
N ILE A 88 -21.23 -20.51 -27.93
CA ILE A 88 -21.57 -21.00 -26.58
C ILE A 88 -20.31 -21.58 -25.91
N ARG A 89 -19.43 -22.23 -26.67
CA ARG A 89 -18.12 -22.71 -26.19
C ARG A 89 -17.25 -21.53 -25.66
N GLY A 90 -17.24 -20.41 -26.36
CA GLY A 90 -16.51 -19.21 -25.91
C GLY A 90 -17.07 -18.64 -24.60
N LEU A 91 -18.38 -18.57 -24.46
CA LEU A 91 -19.05 -18.11 -23.26
C LEU A 91 -18.84 -19.06 -22.07
N ILE A 92 -18.95 -20.37 -22.29
CA ILE A 92 -18.68 -21.38 -21.27
C ILE A 92 -17.20 -21.37 -20.87
N GLY A 93 -16.27 -21.27 -21.84
CA GLY A 93 -14.84 -21.20 -21.57
C GLY A 93 -14.43 -19.98 -20.76
N SER A 94 -15.07 -18.83 -20.97
CA SER A 94 -14.83 -17.62 -20.17
C SER A 94 -15.41 -17.71 -18.75
N ALA A 95 -16.54 -18.41 -18.58
CA ALA A 95 -17.17 -18.64 -17.27
C ALA A 95 -16.38 -19.63 -16.40
N PHE A 96 -15.68 -20.57 -17.03
CA PHE A 96 -14.82 -21.53 -16.33
C PHE A 96 -13.35 -21.11 -16.21
N ASN A 97 -13.01 -19.88 -16.60
CA ASN A 97 -11.66 -19.36 -16.37
C ASN A 97 -11.36 -19.35 -14.87
N ASN A 98 -10.34 -20.10 -14.50
CA ASN A 98 -9.87 -20.38 -13.14
C ASN A 98 -9.60 -19.13 -12.26
N SER A 99 -9.51 -17.97 -12.85
CA SER A 99 -9.34 -16.70 -12.12
C SER A 99 -10.55 -16.31 -11.28
N SER A 100 -11.76 -16.71 -11.67
CA SER A 100 -12.99 -16.34 -10.93
C SER A 100 -13.08 -17.02 -9.57
N ASN A 101 -12.61 -18.27 -9.43
CA ASN A 101 -12.65 -19.00 -8.17
C ASN A 101 -11.71 -18.39 -7.12
N ILE A 102 -10.50 -18.02 -7.52
CA ILE A 102 -9.51 -17.41 -6.62
C ILE A 102 -9.98 -16.04 -6.13
N ASN A 103 -10.53 -15.22 -7.03
CA ASN A 103 -11.07 -13.92 -6.66
C ASN A 103 -12.25 -14.07 -5.70
N THR A 104 -13.11 -15.06 -5.91
CA THR A 104 -14.24 -15.35 -5.02
C THR A 104 -13.76 -15.78 -3.62
N GLU A 105 -12.74 -16.63 -3.52
CA GLU A 105 -12.14 -17.02 -2.25
C GLU A 105 -11.54 -15.81 -1.50
N VAL A 106 -10.86 -14.92 -2.21
CA VAL A 106 -10.33 -13.67 -1.65
C VAL A 106 -11.45 -12.77 -1.14
N GLU A 107 -12.55 -12.62 -1.89
CA GLU A 107 -13.70 -11.80 -1.47
C GLU A 107 -14.44 -12.42 -0.27
N ILE A 108 -14.55 -13.73 -0.19
CA ILE A 108 -15.09 -14.43 0.99
C ILE A 108 -14.22 -14.13 2.21
N LEU A 109 -12.90 -14.19 2.08
CA LEU A 109 -11.98 -13.91 3.19
C LEU A 109 -12.06 -12.45 3.66
N LYS A 110 -12.30 -11.52 2.74
CA LYS A 110 -12.54 -10.09 3.05
C LYS A 110 -13.93 -9.83 3.60
N SER A 111 -14.82 -10.80 3.55
CA SER A 111 -16.21 -10.61 3.97
C SER A 111 -16.30 -10.26 5.45
N LYS A 112 -17.28 -9.41 5.76
CA LYS A 112 -17.54 -8.99 7.13
C LYS A 112 -17.85 -10.18 8.06
N SER A 113 -18.51 -11.22 7.56
CA SER A 113 -18.85 -12.41 8.34
C SER A 113 -17.62 -13.17 8.84
N VAL A 114 -16.55 -13.25 8.03
CA VAL A 114 -15.28 -13.89 8.40
C VAL A 114 -14.44 -13.00 9.33
N LEU A 115 -14.45 -11.69 9.09
CA LEU A 115 -13.59 -10.76 9.82
C LEU A 115 -14.20 -10.26 11.14
N THR A 116 -15.54 -10.30 11.33
CA THR A 116 -16.20 -9.82 12.55
C THR A 116 -15.70 -10.55 13.81
N PRO A 117 -15.63 -11.88 13.89
CA PRO A 117 -15.15 -12.56 15.10
C PRO A 117 -13.69 -12.22 15.44
N ILE A 118 -12.88 -11.89 14.44
CA ILE A 118 -11.50 -11.45 14.65
C ILE A 118 -11.46 -10.01 15.17
N PHE A 119 -12.33 -9.14 14.66
CA PHE A 119 -12.51 -7.78 15.17
C PHE A 119 -12.96 -7.77 16.64
N GLU A 120 -13.94 -8.60 17.00
CA GLU A 120 -14.40 -8.73 18.38
C GLU A 120 -13.28 -9.17 19.32
N PHE A 121 -12.49 -10.14 18.89
CA PHE A 121 -11.30 -10.55 19.65
C PHE A 121 -10.30 -9.39 19.85
N VAL A 122 -10.01 -8.61 18.80
CA VAL A 122 -9.10 -7.45 18.91
C VAL A 122 -9.67 -6.41 19.87
N LYS A 123 -10.99 -6.15 19.79
CA LYS A 123 -11.67 -5.21 20.67
C LYS A 123 -11.56 -5.64 22.13
N GLU A 124 -11.82 -6.91 22.42
CA GLU A 124 -11.71 -7.48 23.78
C GLU A 124 -10.28 -7.35 24.32
N GLN A 125 -9.26 -7.69 23.53
CA GLN A 125 -7.86 -7.60 23.96
C GLN A 125 -7.47 -6.13 24.23
N LYS A 126 -7.87 -5.20 23.40
CA LYS A 126 -7.60 -3.76 23.60
C LYS A 126 -8.33 -3.19 24.82
N GLU A 127 -9.53 -3.68 25.14
CA GLU A 127 -10.24 -3.33 26.37
C GLU A 127 -9.49 -3.84 27.61
N LEU A 128 -8.91 -5.05 27.55
CA LEU A 128 -8.07 -5.60 28.63
C LEU A 128 -6.77 -4.79 28.83
N GLU A 129 -6.23 -4.21 27.78
CA GLU A 129 -5.09 -3.28 27.84
C GLU A 129 -5.45 -1.90 28.42
N GLY A 130 -6.73 -1.67 28.75
CA GLY A 130 -7.22 -0.40 29.32
C GLY A 130 -7.60 0.65 28.29
N ASN A 131 -7.67 0.29 27.02
CA ASN A 131 -8.10 1.20 25.96
C ASN A 131 -9.64 1.28 25.92
N ASN A 132 -10.18 2.50 25.80
CA ASN A 132 -11.64 2.69 25.67
C ASN A 132 -12.09 2.37 24.22
N MET A 133 -12.62 1.17 24.01
CA MET A 133 -13.04 0.68 22.68
C MET A 133 -14.52 0.90 22.35
N LYS A 134 -15.27 1.71 23.15
CA LYS A 134 -16.72 1.93 22.94
C LYS A 134 -17.06 2.49 21.55
N ASN A 135 -16.19 3.33 20.99
CA ASN A 135 -16.39 3.96 19.69
C ASN A 135 -15.54 3.32 18.56
N TYR A 136 -14.81 2.23 18.85
CA TYR A 136 -13.97 1.58 17.86
C TYR A 136 -14.82 0.82 16.83
N LYS A 137 -14.75 1.27 15.58
CA LYS A 137 -15.59 0.74 14.50
C LYS A 137 -14.88 -0.34 13.71
N PHE A 138 -15.65 -1.30 13.21
CA PHE A 138 -15.15 -2.34 12.31
C PHE A 138 -14.44 -1.76 11.08
N SER A 139 -14.99 -0.66 10.52
CA SER A 139 -14.40 0.00 9.33
C SER A 139 -13.00 0.58 9.58
N GLU A 140 -12.73 1.04 10.80
CA GLU A 140 -11.41 1.52 11.19
C GLU A 140 -10.41 0.38 11.34
N TRP A 141 -10.86 -0.71 11.96
CA TRP A 141 -10.02 -1.89 12.15
C TRP A 141 -9.70 -2.58 10.82
N VAL A 142 -10.67 -2.77 9.96
CA VAL A 142 -10.47 -3.48 8.68
C VAL A 142 -9.51 -2.75 7.74
N SER A 143 -9.36 -1.42 7.88
CA SER A 143 -8.36 -0.66 7.11
C SER A 143 -6.91 -1.03 7.46
N ASN A 144 -6.71 -1.64 8.63
CA ASN A 144 -5.41 -2.15 9.06
C ASN A 144 -5.13 -3.59 8.60
N VAL A 145 -6.15 -4.26 8.04
CA VAL A 145 -6.03 -5.60 7.46
C VAL A 145 -5.88 -5.45 5.95
N ASN A 146 -4.77 -5.92 5.41
CA ASN A 146 -4.56 -5.95 3.96
C ASN A 146 -4.56 -7.40 3.48
N ILE A 147 -5.50 -7.72 2.58
CA ILE A 147 -5.66 -9.02 1.94
C ILE A 147 -5.59 -8.79 0.44
N GLU A 148 -4.52 -9.21 -0.18
CA GLU A 148 -4.24 -8.91 -1.58
C GLU A 148 -3.73 -10.14 -2.32
N LEU A 149 -4.34 -10.41 -3.47
CA LEU A 149 -3.85 -11.43 -4.40
C LEU A 149 -2.73 -10.82 -5.25
N LYS A 150 -1.56 -11.45 -5.22
CA LYS A 150 -0.44 -10.99 -6.05
C LYS A 150 -0.76 -11.18 -7.54
N PRO A 151 -0.65 -10.13 -8.36
CA PRO A 151 -1.02 -10.19 -9.77
C PRO A 151 -0.31 -11.32 -10.52
N ARG A 152 -1.07 -12.05 -11.35
CA ARG A 152 -0.56 -13.18 -12.17
C ARG A 152 -0.01 -14.36 -11.37
N THR A 153 -0.37 -14.47 -10.11
CA THR A 153 0.03 -15.59 -9.26
C THR A 153 -1.16 -16.11 -8.46
N SER A 154 -1.03 -17.30 -7.89
CA SER A 154 -1.98 -17.84 -6.92
C SER A 154 -1.55 -17.58 -5.48
N VAL A 155 -0.79 -16.52 -5.24
CA VAL A 155 -0.27 -16.16 -3.91
C VAL A 155 -1.13 -15.07 -3.31
N LEU A 156 -1.78 -15.38 -2.20
CA LEU A 156 -2.51 -14.44 -1.37
C LEU A 156 -1.58 -13.91 -0.28
N ASN A 157 -1.43 -12.60 -0.25
CA ASN A 157 -0.68 -11.90 0.78
C ASN A 157 -1.67 -11.32 1.79
N VAL A 158 -1.51 -11.70 3.06
CA VAL A 158 -2.33 -11.21 4.17
C VAL A 158 -1.42 -10.51 5.15
N SER A 159 -1.74 -9.28 5.49
CA SER A 159 -0.99 -8.51 6.50
C SER A 159 -1.94 -7.72 7.40
N TYR A 160 -1.51 -7.54 8.64
CA TYR A 160 -2.22 -6.77 9.66
C TYR A 160 -1.27 -5.79 10.32
N LYS A 161 -1.74 -4.58 10.57
CA LYS A 161 -1.00 -3.51 11.24
C LYS A 161 -1.68 -3.14 12.55
N ASP A 162 -0.89 -3.01 13.61
CA ASP A 162 -1.37 -2.50 14.90
C ASP A 162 -0.27 -1.74 15.64
N SER A 163 -0.66 -0.90 16.59
CA SER A 163 0.26 -0.25 17.52
C SER A 163 0.74 -1.19 18.63
N SER A 164 -0.01 -2.25 18.94
CA SER A 164 0.35 -3.27 19.92
C SER A 164 0.99 -4.47 19.22
N ILE A 165 2.26 -4.72 19.51
CA ILE A 165 3.01 -5.86 18.95
C ILE A 165 2.40 -7.21 19.34
N ASP A 166 1.85 -7.28 20.55
CA ASP A 166 1.30 -8.51 21.13
C ASP A 166 0.01 -8.94 20.42
N LEU A 167 -0.70 -8.01 19.78
CA LEU A 167 -1.92 -8.29 19.02
C LEU A 167 -1.65 -8.76 17.58
N VAL A 168 -0.53 -8.34 16.99
CA VAL A 168 -0.26 -8.62 15.58
C VAL A 168 -0.21 -10.11 15.29
N LEU A 169 0.53 -10.89 16.09
CA LEU A 169 0.71 -12.32 15.86
C LEU A 169 -0.57 -13.14 16.09
N PRO A 170 -1.33 -12.94 17.20
CA PRO A 170 -2.61 -13.64 17.40
C PRO A 170 -3.65 -13.35 16.32
N VAL A 171 -3.76 -12.09 15.87
CA VAL A 171 -4.69 -11.70 14.83
C VAL A 171 -4.35 -12.36 13.50
N VAL A 172 -3.08 -12.28 13.09
CA VAL A 172 -2.59 -12.93 11.86
C VAL A 172 -2.84 -14.44 11.90
N ARG A 173 -2.63 -15.09 13.06
CA ARG A 173 -2.91 -16.52 13.23
C ARG A 173 -4.41 -16.84 13.16
N LYS A 174 -5.28 -15.99 13.75
CA LYS A 174 -6.74 -16.19 13.64
C LYS A 174 -7.22 -16.05 12.19
N ILE A 175 -6.71 -15.08 11.43
CA ILE A 175 -7.02 -14.94 10.01
C ILE A 175 -6.55 -16.18 9.24
N SER A 176 -5.34 -16.68 9.52
CA SER A 176 -4.82 -17.90 8.90
C SER A 176 -5.68 -19.15 9.20
N ASN A 177 -6.19 -19.26 10.40
CA ASN A 177 -7.05 -20.39 10.80
C ASN A 177 -8.43 -20.29 10.16
N ALA A 178 -9.01 -19.09 10.06
CA ALA A 178 -10.27 -18.87 9.38
C ALA A 178 -10.19 -19.23 7.88
N TYR A 179 -9.01 -19.15 7.27
CA TYR A 179 -8.80 -19.61 5.90
C TYR A 179 -8.73 -21.14 5.78
N LYS A 180 -8.31 -21.86 6.82
CA LYS A 180 -8.12 -23.32 6.77
C LYS A 180 -9.39 -24.12 7.09
N SER A 181 -10.41 -23.47 7.69
CA SER A 181 -11.68 -24.08 8.07
C SER A 181 -12.69 -24.04 6.91
#